data_7606b78127da3b414c37af82b650bb46
#
_entry.id   7606b78127da3b414c37af82b650bb46
#
_cell.length_a   1.000
_cell.length_b   1.000
_cell.length_c   1.000
_cell.angle_alpha   90.00
_cell.angle_beta   90.00
_cell.angle_gamma   90.00
#
_symmetry.space_group_name_H-M   'P 1'
#
loop_
_entity.id
_entity.type
_entity.pdbx_description
1 polymer ?
#
loop_
_entity_poly.entity_id
_entity_poly.type
_entity_poly.pdbx_seq_one_letter_code
_entity_poly.pdbx_strand_id
1 'polypeptide(L)'
;RKGRRRIRNPKFSSKASAGFSRCGPLYPENSMQIAKPKRINGRGPVMSAEEAVTYIPDEATLCVLGAGGGILEATKLIEALSERYKTTQTPKNLGIISPTGLGDRAERGISPIAQEGLVKWALCGHWGQSPRISELAEQNKISAWNYPQGVLTQMLRASAAHQPGIISEIGLGTFVDPRNQGGKLNDVTKEDLIKLVNIDDKE
;
A
#
# COMPACT_ATOMS: atom_id res chain seq x y z
N ARG A 1 -17.42 37.76 41.75
CA ARG A 1 -16.10 37.08 41.64
C ARG A 1 -16.36 35.58 41.61
N LYS A 2 -16.37 34.96 40.41
CA LYS A 2 -16.50 33.51 40.22
C LYS A 2 -15.07 32.95 39.97
N GLY A 3 -14.65 32.04 40.85
CA GLY A 3 -13.34 31.43 40.85
C GLY A 3 -13.13 30.54 39.62
N ARG A 4 -12.04 30.73 38.88
CA ARG A 4 -11.56 29.86 37.81
C ARG A 4 -11.03 28.56 38.43
N ARG A 5 -11.68 27.44 38.17
CA ARG A 5 -11.13 26.11 38.46
C ARG A 5 -9.94 25.87 37.55
N ARG A 6 -8.75 25.69 38.09
CA ARG A 6 -7.57 25.19 37.37
C ARG A 6 -7.82 23.72 37.03
N ILE A 7 -7.84 23.41 35.74
CA ILE A 7 -7.79 22.03 35.23
C ILE A 7 -6.38 21.50 35.54
N ARG A 8 -6.28 20.51 36.44
CA ARG A 8 -5.03 19.78 36.68
C ARG A 8 -4.79 18.83 35.51
N ASN A 9 -3.69 19.00 34.77
CA ASN A 9 -3.23 18.03 33.82
C ASN A 9 -2.97 16.69 34.52
N PRO A 10 -3.49 15.57 34.01
CA PRO A 10 -3.14 14.25 34.52
C PRO A 10 -1.65 14.00 34.29
N LYS A 11 -0.95 13.60 35.31
CA LYS A 11 0.45 13.14 35.20
C LYS A 11 0.45 11.84 34.39
N PHE A 12 0.95 11.88 33.21
CA PHE A 12 1.25 10.67 32.43
C PHE A 12 2.28 9.84 33.17
N SER A 13 1.88 8.70 33.70
CA SER A 13 2.77 7.70 34.27
C SER A 13 3.62 7.09 33.17
N SER A 14 4.94 7.16 33.29
CA SER A 14 5.93 6.63 32.34
C SER A 14 6.10 5.10 32.41
N LYS A 15 5.01 4.34 32.56
CA LYS A 15 5.04 2.87 32.55
C LYS A 15 4.05 2.30 31.54
N ALA A 16 4.33 2.50 30.27
CA ALA A 16 3.77 1.69 29.19
C ALA A 16 4.83 1.51 28.09
N SER A 17 5.93 0.85 28.45
CA SER A 17 6.84 0.24 27.48
C SER A 17 6.34 -1.18 27.20
N ALA A 18 5.15 -1.32 26.62
CA ALA A 18 4.66 -2.58 26.09
C ALA A 18 4.74 -2.48 24.57
N GLY A 19 5.82 -3.02 24.02
CA GLY A 19 5.91 -3.68 22.72
C GLY A 19 5.12 -3.07 21.57
N PHE A 20 5.43 -1.84 21.12
CA PHE A 20 5.22 -1.49 19.73
C PHE A 20 6.22 -2.34 18.93
N SER A 21 5.77 -3.49 18.46
CA SER A 21 6.42 -4.15 17.33
C SER A 21 6.43 -3.09 16.22
N ARG A 22 7.60 -2.49 15.98
CA ARG A 22 7.81 -1.66 14.82
C ARG A 22 7.38 -2.52 13.64
N CYS A 23 6.35 -2.09 12.91
CA CYS A 23 6.27 -2.44 11.51
C CYS A 23 7.69 -2.24 10.99
N GLY A 24 8.36 -3.31 10.56
CA GLY A 24 9.73 -3.21 10.07
C GLY A 24 9.78 -2.07 9.07
N PRO A 25 10.92 -1.41 8.90
CA PRO A 25 11.02 -0.28 8.00
C PRO A 25 10.40 -0.70 6.67
N LEU A 26 9.47 0.10 6.15
CA LEU A 26 8.84 -0.09 4.82
C LEU A 26 9.89 -0.18 3.69
N TYR A 27 11.15 0.00 4.05
CA TYR A 27 12.32 -0.15 3.18
C TYR A 27 13.29 -1.11 3.85
N PRO A 28 13.73 -2.18 3.19
CA PRO A 28 14.83 -3.01 3.66
C PRO A 28 16.05 -2.13 3.88
N GLU A 29 16.76 -2.32 5.01
CA GLU A 29 17.97 -1.55 5.36
C GLU A 29 19.08 -1.66 4.29
N ASN A 30 18.97 -2.64 3.39
CA ASN A 30 19.83 -2.85 2.22
C ASN A 30 19.19 -2.39 0.90
N SER A 31 18.30 -1.39 0.92
CA SER A 31 17.89 -0.79 -0.34
C SER A 31 19.14 -0.28 -1.04
N MET A 32 19.56 -0.96 -2.12
CA MET A 32 20.56 -0.41 -3.04
C MET A 32 20.23 1.06 -3.22
N GLN A 33 21.21 1.94 -3.02
CA GLN A 33 21.04 3.37 -3.28
C GLN A 33 20.70 3.49 -4.76
N ILE A 34 19.39 3.55 -5.04
CA ILE A 34 18.89 3.78 -6.39
C ILE A 34 19.42 5.14 -6.77
N ALA A 35 20.26 5.19 -7.80
CA ALA A 35 20.79 6.44 -8.33
C ALA A 35 19.59 7.33 -8.67
N LYS A 36 19.41 8.42 -7.91
CA LYS A 36 18.33 9.36 -8.18
C LYS A 36 18.61 10.04 -9.52
N PRO A 37 17.64 10.07 -10.44
CA PRO A 37 17.81 10.75 -11.72
C PRO A 37 18.17 12.22 -11.49
N LYS A 38 19.13 12.74 -12.26
CA LYS A 38 19.59 14.13 -12.13
C LYS A 38 18.48 15.10 -12.54
N ARG A 39 18.26 16.13 -11.74
CA ARG A 39 17.34 17.21 -12.12
C ARG A 39 17.93 18.01 -13.28
N ILE A 40 17.11 18.29 -14.29
CA ILE A 40 17.47 19.14 -15.43
C ILE A 40 16.84 20.52 -15.20
N ASN A 41 17.66 21.59 -15.13
CA ASN A 41 17.22 22.96 -14.92
C ASN A 41 16.26 23.15 -13.72
N GLY A 42 16.54 22.51 -12.58
CA GLY A 42 15.72 22.59 -11.38
C GLY A 42 14.37 21.85 -11.45
N ARG A 43 13.98 21.31 -12.60
CA ARG A 43 12.82 20.43 -12.80
C ARG A 43 13.21 18.99 -12.60
N GLY A 44 12.23 18.12 -12.31
CA GLY A 44 12.44 16.68 -12.32
C GLY A 44 12.93 16.21 -13.69
N PRO A 45 13.69 15.11 -13.77
CA PRO A 45 14.16 14.58 -15.04
C PRO A 45 12.95 14.17 -15.91
N VAL A 46 13.04 14.44 -17.19
CA VAL A 46 12.14 13.89 -18.19
C VAL A 46 12.84 12.68 -18.80
N MET A 47 12.19 11.52 -18.75
CA MET A 47 12.73 10.27 -19.25
C MET A 47 11.61 9.43 -19.88
N SER A 48 11.97 8.42 -20.67
CA SER A 48 11.00 7.47 -21.20
C SER A 48 10.42 6.56 -20.10
N ALA A 49 9.32 5.89 -20.38
CA ALA A 49 8.74 4.93 -19.45
C ALA A 49 9.70 3.75 -19.21
N GLU A 50 10.37 3.28 -20.27
CA GLU A 50 11.35 2.19 -20.24
C GLU A 50 12.54 2.55 -19.35
N GLU A 51 13.05 3.79 -19.45
CA GLU A 51 14.09 4.28 -18.58
C GLU A 51 13.60 4.40 -17.13
N ALA A 52 12.42 4.98 -16.92
CA ALA A 52 11.88 5.19 -15.59
C ALA A 52 11.69 3.90 -14.80
N VAL A 53 11.22 2.82 -15.43
CA VAL A 53 11.01 1.54 -14.74
C VAL A 53 12.32 0.84 -14.36
N THR A 54 13.47 1.23 -14.92
CA THR A 54 14.77 0.67 -14.52
C THR A 54 15.16 1.03 -13.09
N TYR A 55 14.58 2.09 -12.54
CA TYR A 55 14.79 2.53 -11.15
C TYR A 55 13.98 1.72 -10.13
N ILE A 56 13.14 0.80 -10.56
CA ILE A 56 12.35 -0.05 -9.65
C ILE A 56 13.19 -1.28 -9.29
N PRO A 57 13.64 -1.44 -8.02
CA PRO A 57 14.38 -2.61 -7.58
C PRO A 57 13.46 -3.77 -7.25
N ASP A 58 14.04 -4.94 -7.03
CA ASP A 58 13.35 -6.08 -6.42
C ASP A 58 12.76 -5.70 -5.06
N GLU A 59 11.64 -6.30 -4.69
CA GLU A 59 10.94 -6.11 -3.42
C GLU A 59 10.43 -4.68 -3.16
N ALA A 60 10.45 -3.81 -4.17
CA ALA A 60 9.89 -2.46 -4.05
C ALA A 60 8.37 -2.49 -3.83
N THR A 61 7.88 -1.52 -3.07
CA THR A 61 6.45 -1.24 -2.97
C THR A 61 6.07 -0.14 -3.94
N LEU A 62 5.17 -0.44 -4.86
CA LEU A 62 4.63 0.50 -5.82
C LEU A 62 3.25 0.97 -5.38
N CYS A 63 3.08 2.28 -5.23
CA CYS A 63 1.78 2.89 -5.10
C CYS A 63 1.29 3.31 -6.49
N VAL A 64 0.25 2.65 -6.98
CA VAL A 64 -0.33 2.93 -8.30
C VAL A 64 -1.68 3.59 -8.11
N LEU A 65 -1.79 4.82 -8.57
CA LEU A 65 -3.00 5.63 -8.48
C LEU A 65 -3.64 5.80 -9.86
N GLY A 66 -4.93 6.03 -9.87
CA GLY A 66 -5.72 6.32 -11.05
C GLY A 66 -7.19 6.49 -10.69
N ALA A 67 -8.03 6.62 -11.69
CA ALA A 67 -9.48 6.57 -11.53
C ALA A 67 -10.02 5.37 -12.31
N GLY A 68 -11.04 4.72 -11.76
CA GLY A 68 -11.63 3.52 -12.36
C GLY A 68 -12.04 3.70 -13.84
N GLY A 69 -11.97 2.60 -14.59
CA GLY A 69 -12.31 2.60 -16.01
C GLY A 69 -11.18 3.05 -16.94
N GLY A 70 -9.93 3.00 -16.50
CA GLY A 70 -8.77 3.32 -17.34
C GLY A 70 -8.47 4.81 -17.46
N ILE A 71 -9.03 5.65 -16.58
CA ILE A 71 -8.83 7.10 -16.57
C ILE A 71 -7.70 7.47 -15.61
N LEU A 72 -6.81 8.38 -16.05
CA LEU A 72 -5.70 8.90 -15.24
C LEU A 72 -4.76 7.79 -14.70
N GLU A 73 -4.60 6.72 -15.43
CA GLU A 73 -3.71 5.62 -15.09
C GLU A 73 -2.32 5.79 -15.72
N ALA A 74 -1.30 5.35 -15.03
CA ALA A 74 0.08 5.37 -15.52
C ALA A 74 0.36 4.23 -16.52
N THR A 75 -0.50 4.08 -17.52
CA THR A 75 -0.55 2.92 -18.45
C THR A 75 0.81 2.64 -19.07
N LYS A 76 1.51 3.67 -19.59
CA LYS A 76 2.83 3.49 -20.21
C LYS A 76 3.90 2.96 -19.26
N LEU A 77 3.89 3.39 -18.01
CA LEU A 77 4.83 2.87 -17.00
C LEU A 77 4.50 1.43 -16.64
N ILE A 78 3.22 1.08 -16.54
CA ILE A 78 2.78 -0.29 -16.24
C ILE A 78 3.13 -1.24 -17.39
N GLU A 79 2.90 -0.83 -18.64
CA GLU A 79 3.28 -1.59 -19.83
C GLU A 79 4.81 -1.80 -19.89
N ALA A 80 5.59 -0.73 -19.69
CA ALA A 80 7.06 -0.80 -19.70
C ALA A 80 7.60 -1.71 -18.57
N LEU A 81 7.00 -1.67 -17.37
CA LEU A 81 7.36 -2.55 -16.27
C LEU A 81 7.05 -4.01 -16.59
N SER A 82 5.87 -4.27 -17.17
CA SER A 82 5.48 -5.59 -17.63
C SER A 82 6.47 -6.16 -18.66
N GLU A 83 6.85 -5.36 -19.65
CA GLU A 83 7.78 -5.78 -20.69
C GLU A 83 9.20 -5.98 -20.16
N ARG A 84 9.67 -5.10 -19.27
CA ARG A 84 10.94 -5.30 -18.58
C ARG A 84 10.98 -6.65 -17.85
N TYR A 85 9.92 -6.98 -17.11
CA TYR A 85 9.88 -8.25 -16.40
C TYR A 85 9.87 -9.46 -17.35
N LYS A 86 9.11 -9.41 -18.44
CA LYS A 86 9.08 -10.50 -19.43
C LYS A 86 10.46 -10.77 -20.03
N THR A 87 11.22 -9.71 -20.29
CA THR A 87 12.53 -9.81 -20.95
C THR A 87 13.69 -10.10 -20.01
N THR A 88 13.65 -9.56 -18.79
CA THR A 88 14.81 -9.61 -17.87
C THR A 88 14.54 -10.42 -16.61
N GLN A 89 13.29 -10.80 -16.35
CA GLN A 89 12.84 -11.42 -15.10
C GLN A 89 13.16 -10.59 -13.84
N THR A 90 13.24 -9.26 -14.02
CA THR A 90 13.42 -8.27 -12.94
C THR A 90 12.55 -7.03 -13.22
N PRO A 91 12.08 -6.33 -12.19
CA PRO A 91 12.19 -6.63 -10.75
C PRO A 91 11.35 -7.82 -10.33
N LYS A 92 11.60 -8.35 -9.12
CA LYS A 92 10.85 -9.46 -8.51
C LYS A 92 10.19 -9.05 -7.21
N ASN A 93 9.15 -9.79 -6.83
CA ASN A 93 8.52 -9.71 -5.52
C ASN A 93 7.99 -8.33 -5.15
N LEU A 94 7.45 -7.59 -6.09
CA LEU A 94 6.89 -6.27 -5.83
C LEU A 94 5.65 -6.34 -4.93
N GLY A 95 5.52 -5.33 -4.08
CA GLY A 95 4.28 -5.01 -3.40
C GLY A 95 3.49 -3.96 -4.19
N ILE A 96 2.18 -4.14 -4.32
CA ILE A 96 1.30 -3.19 -4.99
C ILE A 96 0.33 -2.58 -3.98
N ILE A 97 0.27 -1.26 -3.90
CA ILE A 97 -0.76 -0.52 -3.18
C ILE A 97 -1.59 0.26 -4.19
N SER A 98 -2.89 -0.02 -4.25
CA SER A 98 -3.83 0.68 -5.11
C SER A 98 -5.09 1.07 -4.34
N PRO A 99 -5.21 2.31 -3.85
CA PRO A 99 -6.40 2.74 -3.13
C PRO A 99 -7.68 2.71 -3.96
N THR A 100 -7.57 2.90 -5.26
CA THR A 100 -8.70 2.95 -6.20
C THR A 100 -8.77 1.69 -7.04
N GLY A 101 -9.92 1.45 -7.68
CA GLY A 101 -10.00 0.45 -8.75
C GLY A 101 -9.27 0.95 -9.99
N LEU A 102 -8.34 0.15 -10.48
CA LEU A 102 -7.58 0.41 -11.70
C LEU A 102 -7.96 -0.59 -12.78
N GLY A 103 -8.06 -0.12 -14.02
CA GLY A 103 -8.33 -0.97 -15.17
C GLY A 103 -9.73 -0.84 -15.72
N ASP A 104 -9.97 -1.57 -16.79
CA ASP A 104 -11.16 -1.56 -17.61
C ASP A 104 -11.98 -2.86 -17.52
N ARG A 105 -11.71 -3.67 -16.51
CA ARG A 105 -12.23 -5.04 -16.33
C ARG A 105 -11.70 -6.04 -17.35
N ALA A 106 -10.59 -5.72 -18.01
CA ALA A 106 -9.91 -6.55 -18.97
C ALA A 106 -8.38 -6.46 -18.80
N GLU A 107 -7.69 -5.91 -19.77
CA GLU A 107 -6.22 -5.96 -19.86
C GLU A 107 -5.52 -4.70 -19.31
N ARG A 108 -6.25 -3.64 -18.95
CA ARG A 108 -5.67 -2.38 -18.46
C ARG A 108 -5.53 -2.35 -16.93
N GLY A 109 -5.12 -1.19 -16.42
CA GLY A 109 -4.84 -1.00 -15.01
C GLY A 109 -3.56 -1.70 -14.59
N ILE A 110 -3.63 -2.49 -13.52
CA ILE A 110 -2.52 -3.30 -13.03
C ILE A 110 -2.50 -4.72 -13.59
N SER A 111 -3.45 -5.07 -14.51
CA SER A 111 -3.48 -6.38 -15.17
C SER A 111 -2.18 -6.73 -15.88
N PRO A 112 -1.49 -5.83 -16.62
CA PRO A 112 -0.25 -6.18 -17.31
C PRO A 112 0.90 -6.62 -16.40
N ILE A 113 0.93 -6.13 -15.16
CA ILE A 113 1.95 -6.51 -14.17
C ILE A 113 1.51 -7.65 -13.25
N ALA A 114 0.31 -8.19 -13.43
CA ALA A 114 -0.17 -9.36 -12.72
C ALA A 114 0.53 -10.63 -13.24
N GLN A 115 1.82 -10.76 -12.95
CA GLN A 115 2.67 -11.86 -13.39
C GLN A 115 3.28 -12.55 -12.17
N GLU A 116 3.26 -13.89 -12.17
CA GLU A 116 3.86 -14.69 -11.11
C GLU A 116 5.36 -14.39 -10.98
N GLY A 117 5.83 -14.14 -9.77
CA GLY A 117 7.22 -13.74 -9.49
C GLY A 117 7.48 -12.23 -9.61
N LEU A 118 6.71 -11.49 -10.41
CA LEU A 118 6.78 -10.02 -10.43
C LEU A 118 6.10 -9.42 -9.20
N VAL A 119 4.87 -9.83 -8.91
CA VAL A 119 4.10 -9.37 -7.75
C VAL A 119 4.12 -10.44 -6.66
N LYS A 120 4.42 -10.04 -5.42
CA LYS A 120 4.38 -10.88 -4.23
C LYS A 120 3.14 -10.64 -3.40
N TRP A 121 2.68 -9.40 -3.34
CA TRP A 121 1.49 -9.03 -2.59
C TRP A 121 0.81 -7.79 -3.16
N ALA A 122 -0.48 -7.66 -2.88
CA ALA A 122 -1.26 -6.50 -3.26
C ALA A 122 -2.26 -6.08 -2.17
N LEU A 123 -2.33 -4.78 -1.93
CA LEU A 123 -3.27 -4.12 -1.03
C LEU A 123 -4.11 -3.13 -1.83
N CYS A 124 -5.35 -3.47 -2.10
CA CYS A 124 -6.21 -2.70 -2.99
C CYS A 124 -7.51 -2.28 -2.29
N GLY A 125 -8.04 -1.13 -2.70
CA GLY A 125 -9.37 -0.69 -2.30
C GLY A 125 -10.49 -1.28 -3.17
N HIS A 126 -10.15 -1.75 -4.36
CA HIS A 126 -11.08 -2.39 -5.28
C HIS A 126 -10.33 -3.32 -6.25
N TRP A 127 -10.78 -4.55 -6.37
CA TRP A 127 -10.10 -5.60 -7.16
C TRP A 127 -10.74 -5.86 -8.53
N GLY A 128 -12.03 -5.68 -8.65
CA GLY A 128 -12.82 -6.14 -9.80
C GLY A 128 -12.55 -5.45 -11.15
N GLN A 129 -11.68 -4.43 -11.21
CA GLN A 129 -11.35 -3.75 -12.46
C GLN A 129 -10.05 -4.26 -13.11
N SER A 130 -9.25 -5.02 -12.39
CA SER A 130 -8.03 -5.67 -12.89
C SER A 130 -8.13 -7.18 -12.66
N PRO A 131 -8.82 -7.93 -13.50
CA PRO A 131 -9.12 -9.35 -13.27
C PRO A 131 -7.88 -10.21 -13.10
N ARG A 132 -6.80 -9.94 -13.82
CA ARG A 132 -5.59 -10.77 -13.74
C ARG A 132 -4.91 -10.72 -12.36
N ILE A 133 -4.92 -9.57 -11.67
CA ILE A 133 -4.39 -9.51 -10.31
C ILE A 133 -5.31 -10.23 -9.32
N SER A 134 -6.63 -10.19 -9.57
CA SER A 134 -7.62 -10.95 -8.79
C SER A 134 -7.42 -12.45 -8.97
N GLU A 135 -7.17 -12.92 -10.19
CA GLU A 135 -6.86 -14.33 -10.48
C GLU A 135 -5.62 -14.82 -9.71
N LEU A 136 -4.54 -14.03 -9.65
CA LEU A 136 -3.37 -14.38 -8.86
C LEU A 136 -3.70 -14.52 -7.36
N ALA A 137 -4.56 -13.65 -6.85
CA ALA A 137 -5.01 -13.72 -5.46
C ALA A 137 -5.90 -14.95 -5.22
N GLU A 138 -6.86 -15.24 -6.09
CA GLU A 138 -7.75 -16.41 -6.02
C GLU A 138 -6.98 -17.72 -6.11
N GLN A 139 -5.91 -17.76 -6.91
CA GLN A 139 -5.02 -18.90 -7.05
C GLN A 139 -3.99 -19.02 -5.92
N ASN A 140 -4.05 -18.17 -4.89
CA ASN A 140 -3.09 -18.15 -3.79
C ASN A 140 -1.62 -17.93 -4.23
N LYS A 141 -1.41 -17.22 -5.34
CA LYS A 141 -0.06 -16.91 -5.87
C LYS A 141 0.55 -15.66 -5.23
N ILE A 142 -0.29 -14.77 -4.70
CA ILE A 142 0.11 -13.55 -4.03
C ILE A 142 -0.67 -13.37 -2.72
N SER A 143 -0.08 -12.70 -1.74
CA SER A 143 -0.84 -12.23 -0.58
C SER A 143 -1.73 -11.05 -0.98
N ALA A 144 -2.97 -11.02 -0.51
CA ALA A 144 -3.97 -10.07 -0.97
C ALA A 144 -4.82 -9.50 0.17
N TRP A 145 -4.94 -8.18 0.22
CA TRP A 145 -5.81 -7.48 1.16
C TRP A 145 -6.73 -6.52 0.44
N ASN A 146 -7.92 -6.34 0.97
CA ASN A 146 -8.85 -5.31 0.53
C ASN A 146 -9.23 -4.42 1.70
N TYR A 147 -8.89 -3.14 1.59
CA TYR A 147 -9.24 -2.13 2.59
C TYR A 147 -10.09 -1.01 1.99
N PRO A 148 -10.90 -0.33 2.81
CA PRO A 148 -11.67 0.81 2.34
C PRO A 148 -10.76 1.87 1.70
N GLN A 149 -11.18 2.38 0.54
CA GLN A 149 -10.39 3.35 -0.24
C GLN A 149 -9.98 4.57 0.58
N GLY A 150 -10.91 5.13 1.39
CA GLY A 150 -10.61 6.28 2.25
C GLY A 150 -9.55 5.98 3.29
N VAL A 151 -9.56 4.78 3.88
CA VAL A 151 -8.54 4.30 4.83
C VAL A 151 -7.18 4.23 4.14
N LEU A 152 -7.09 3.61 2.95
CA LEU A 152 -5.83 3.52 2.20
C LEU A 152 -5.27 4.90 1.84
N THR A 153 -6.14 5.84 1.45
CA THR A 153 -5.72 7.21 1.15
C THR A 153 -5.13 7.91 2.39
N GLN A 154 -5.76 7.73 3.55
CA GLN A 154 -5.23 8.27 4.82
C GLN A 154 -3.93 7.58 5.24
N MET A 155 -3.80 6.28 5.02
CA MET A 155 -2.56 5.54 5.28
C MET A 155 -1.39 6.07 4.43
N LEU A 156 -1.61 6.36 3.14
CA LEU A 156 -0.59 6.98 2.28
C LEU A 156 -0.17 8.35 2.80
N ARG A 157 -1.13 9.16 3.25
CA ARG A 157 -0.85 10.46 3.86
C ARG A 157 -0.05 10.33 5.15
N ALA A 158 -0.42 9.40 6.01
CA ALA A 158 0.30 9.11 7.26
C ALA A 158 1.72 8.64 6.98
N SER A 159 1.90 7.76 5.99
CA SER A 159 3.22 7.30 5.55
C SER A 159 4.10 8.45 5.06
N ALA A 160 3.54 9.35 4.25
CA ALA A 160 4.27 10.56 3.78
C ALA A 160 4.67 11.50 4.93
N ALA A 161 3.92 11.49 6.03
CA ALA A 161 4.20 12.26 7.24
C ALA A 161 5.03 11.49 8.28
N HIS A 162 5.57 10.32 7.92
CA HIS A 162 6.30 9.42 8.83
C HIS A 162 5.53 9.04 10.10
N GLN A 163 4.19 9.01 10.02
CA GLN A 163 3.34 8.54 11.11
C GLN A 163 3.29 7.00 11.12
N PRO A 164 3.14 6.37 12.30
CA PRO A 164 3.14 4.91 12.43
C PRO A 164 1.89 4.25 11.84
N GLY A 165 0.85 5.01 11.51
CA GLY A 165 -0.41 4.54 10.98
C GLY A 165 -1.54 5.54 11.19
N ILE A 166 -2.76 5.09 11.00
CA ILE A 166 -4.00 5.85 11.25
C ILE A 166 -4.89 5.07 12.22
N ILE A 167 -5.74 5.80 12.92
CA ILE A 167 -6.81 5.22 13.75
C ILE A 167 -8.14 5.58 13.07
N SER A 168 -9.03 4.60 12.93
CA SER A 168 -10.31 4.77 12.25
C SER A 168 -11.31 3.73 12.74
N GLU A 169 -12.56 4.11 12.87
CA GLU A 169 -13.68 3.20 13.12
C GLU A 169 -14.19 2.53 11.81
N ILE A 170 -13.68 2.97 10.65
CA ILE A 170 -14.12 2.46 9.34
C ILE A 170 -13.63 1.02 9.17
N GLY A 171 -14.58 0.12 8.96
CA GLY A 171 -14.32 -1.30 8.77
C GLY A 171 -14.71 -2.16 9.97
N LEU A 172 -15.00 -1.57 11.13
CA LEU A 172 -15.50 -2.33 12.29
C LEU A 172 -16.79 -3.07 11.94
N GLY A 173 -16.89 -4.32 12.38
CA GLY A 173 -18.01 -5.21 12.11
C GLY A 173 -18.10 -5.77 10.68
N THR A 174 -17.18 -5.39 9.79
CA THR A 174 -17.11 -5.91 8.41
C THR A 174 -16.03 -6.98 8.28
N PHE A 175 -15.78 -7.47 7.05
CA PHE A 175 -14.68 -8.40 6.78
C PHE A 175 -13.28 -7.77 7.00
N VAL A 176 -13.18 -6.46 7.04
CA VAL A 176 -11.93 -5.73 7.34
C VAL A 176 -11.62 -5.75 8.84
N ASP A 177 -12.64 -5.91 9.69
CA ASP A 177 -12.45 -5.98 11.14
C ASP A 177 -11.44 -7.07 11.51
N PRO A 178 -10.42 -6.78 12.35
CA PRO A 178 -9.43 -7.78 12.77
C PRO A 178 -10.03 -9.03 13.43
N ARG A 179 -11.20 -8.88 14.07
CA ARG A 179 -11.94 -9.99 14.70
C ARG A 179 -12.54 -10.96 13.67
N ASN A 180 -12.69 -10.53 12.42
CA ASN A 180 -13.21 -11.33 11.32
C ASN A 180 -12.04 -11.81 10.44
N GLN A 181 -11.82 -11.17 9.31
CA GLN A 181 -10.79 -11.55 8.34
C GLN A 181 -9.62 -10.58 8.31
N GLY A 182 -9.76 -9.36 8.88
CA GLY A 182 -8.72 -8.32 8.85
C GLY A 182 -8.43 -7.83 7.43
N GLY A 183 -9.40 -7.92 6.52
CA GLY A 183 -9.27 -7.55 5.13
C GLY A 183 -8.46 -8.52 4.26
N LYS A 184 -8.06 -9.69 4.79
CA LYS A 184 -7.35 -10.74 4.02
C LYS A 184 -8.32 -11.41 3.05
N LEU A 185 -7.87 -11.62 1.82
CA LEU A 185 -8.71 -12.16 0.74
C LEU A 185 -8.46 -13.65 0.43
N ASN A 186 -7.37 -14.21 0.92
CA ASN A 186 -7.01 -15.59 0.59
C ASN A 186 -6.16 -16.26 1.70
N ASP A 187 -5.97 -17.57 1.55
CA ASP A 187 -5.34 -18.40 2.59
C ASP A 187 -3.83 -18.17 2.77
N VAL A 188 -3.14 -17.67 1.75
CA VAL A 188 -1.70 -17.38 1.84
C VAL A 188 -1.41 -16.05 2.52
N THR A 189 -2.42 -15.19 2.66
CA THR A 189 -2.32 -13.91 3.36
C THR A 189 -2.39 -14.13 4.86
N LYS A 190 -1.24 -14.16 5.53
CA LYS A 190 -1.15 -14.45 6.97
C LYS A 190 -0.97 -13.21 7.85
N GLU A 191 -0.35 -12.16 7.31
CA GLU A 191 0.02 -10.98 8.06
C GLU A 191 -1.21 -10.12 8.39
N ASP A 192 -1.29 -9.68 9.66
CA ASP A 192 -2.29 -8.72 10.13
C ASP A 192 -1.72 -7.31 10.01
N LEU A 193 -2.23 -6.55 9.03
CA LEU A 193 -1.81 -5.16 8.81
C LEU A 193 -2.55 -4.16 9.71
N ILE A 194 -3.62 -4.60 10.37
CA ILE A 194 -4.45 -3.78 11.24
C ILE A 194 -4.60 -4.42 12.61
N LYS A 195 -4.84 -3.58 13.60
CA LYS A 195 -5.06 -4.01 14.99
C LYS A 195 -6.25 -3.27 15.57
N LEU A 196 -7.00 -3.97 16.41
CA LEU A 196 -8.04 -3.33 17.22
C LEU A 196 -7.38 -2.53 18.35
N VAL A 197 -7.82 -1.30 18.54
CA VAL A 197 -7.35 -0.41 19.59
C VAL A 197 -8.56 0.15 20.32
N ASN A 198 -8.58 0.04 21.64
CA ASN A 198 -9.62 0.65 22.48
C ASN A 198 -9.13 2.01 22.98
N ILE A 199 -9.91 3.06 22.72
CA ILE A 199 -9.62 4.43 23.16
C ILE A 199 -10.86 4.96 23.87
N ASP A 200 -10.76 5.23 25.17
CA ASP A 200 -11.85 5.77 25.98
C ASP A 200 -13.18 5.00 25.80
N ASP A 201 -13.12 3.66 25.93
CA ASP A 201 -14.23 2.72 25.74
C ASP A 201 -14.85 2.68 24.32
N LYS A 202 -14.13 3.24 23.33
CA LYS A 202 -14.43 3.07 21.89
C LYS A 202 -13.38 2.21 21.22
N GLU A 203 -13.86 1.35 20.34
CA GLU A 203 -13.01 0.51 19.48
C GLU A 203 -12.55 1.26 18.22
#